data_40af0c36ed1676a576365efed036b446
#
_entry.id   40af0c36ed1676a576365efed036b446
#
_cell.length_a   1.000
_cell.length_b   1.000
_cell.length_c   1.000
_cell.angle_alpha   90.00
_cell.angle_beta   90.00
_cell.angle_gamma   90.00
#
_symmetry.space_group_name_H-M   'P 1'
#
loop_
_entity.id
_entity.type
_entity.pdbx_description
1 polymer ?
#
loop_
_entity_poly.entity_id
_entity_poly.type
_entity_poly.pdbx_seq_one_letter_code
_entity_poly.pdbx_strand_id
1 'polypeptide(L)'
;MDHHYDWAPAAAVLRSLQRAGVPVIPCTSKTAEEVERFRAAAQLRDPYIVENGGAIHGETATGEPWQEALGPGWSALKPRLQELSEQLSEPLKALDELTEAEGECLLGLSGELLQQAQRRRCSVPFVPPSEAIQPRLDALAAAQGLAVVRGNRMCHLLGAEVSKGNALAALKQRLHEPDVKVLALGDSPNDLPLLEVADLAVVVPGAEGPHPQLRPGVESGRFELARAAHAEGWAEAVERPVSYTHLRAHETIQHR
;
A
#
# COMPACT_ATOMS: atom_id res chain seq x y z
N MET A 1 -0.73 -1.02 10.95
CA MET A 1 -1.13 0.12 11.81
C MET A 1 -2.58 -0.11 12.18
N ASP A 2 -2.97 0.24 13.42
CA ASP A 2 -4.37 0.17 13.83
C ASP A 2 -5.22 1.26 13.15
N HIS A 3 -6.51 1.37 13.57
CA HIS A 3 -7.42 2.38 13.03
C HIS A 3 -6.99 3.83 13.32
N HIS A 4 -6.11 4.05 14.29
CA HIS A 4 -5.58 5.35 14.68
C HIS A 4 -4.21 5.64 14.08
N TYR A 5 -3.68 4.75 13.21
CA TYR A 5 -2.36 4.85 12.59
C TYR A 5 -1.21 4.91 13.61
N ASP A 6 -1.40 4.29 14.77
CA ASP A 6 -0.35 4.19 15.76
C ASP A 6 0.79 3.29 15.25
N TRP A 7 1.96 3.88 15.13
CA TRP A 7 3.20 3.19 14.76
C TRP A 7 4.22 3.17 15.91
N ALA A 8 3.85 3.72 17.08
CA ALA A 8 4.76 3.80 18.24
C ALA A 8 5.39 2.45 18.61
N PRO A 9 4.69 1.30 18.57
CA PRO A 9 5.30 -0.01 18.82
C PRO A 9 6.42 -0.36 17.83
N ALA A 10 6.34 0.13 16.59
CA ALA A 10 7.35 -0.12 15.55
C ALA A 10 8.52 0.89 15.59
N ALA A 11 8.42 1.97 16.37
CA ALA A 11 9.38 3.07 16.33
C ALA A 11 10.83 2.66 16.65
N ALA A 12 11.02 1.73 17.60
CA ALA A 12 12.34 1.24 17.95
C ALA A 12 12.98 0.43 16.82
N VAL A 13 12.18 -0.41 16.17
CA VAL A 13 12.62 -1.24 15.04
C VAL A 13 12.95 -0.38 13.83
N LEU A 14 12.10 0.60 13.49
CA LEU A 14 12.37 1.57 12.42
C LEU A 14 13.73 2.27 12.62
N ARG A 15 14.01 2.76 13.82
CA ARG A 15 15.32 3.36 14.15
C ARG A 15 16.49 2.38 14.04
N SER A 16 16.27 1.10 14.35
CA SER A 16 17.29 0.07 14.19
C SER A 16 17.60 -0.23 12.74
N LEU A 17 16.58 -0.32 11.88
CA LEU A 17 16.74 -0.48 10.43
C LEU A 17 17.50 0.72 9.82
N GLN A 18 17.12 1.94 10.18
CA GLN A 18 17.80 3.16 9.71
C GLN A 18 19.28 3.17 10.10
N ARG A 19 19.62 2.80 11.36
CA ARG A 19 21.02 2.70 11.81
C ARG A 19 21.80 1.61 11.09
N ALA A 20 21.11 0.53 10.69
CA ALA A 20 21.71 -0.56 9.92
C ALA A 20 21.79 -0.25 8.39
N GLY A 21 21.30 0.90 7.95
CA GLY A 21 21.25 1.24 6.52
C GLY A 21 20.26 0.40 5.72
N VAL A 22 19.28 -0.22 6.38
CA VAL A 22 18.25 -1.01 5.71
C VAL A 22 17.10 -0.08 5.29
N PRO A 23 16.82 0.10 3.99
CA PRO A 23 15.77 0.96 3.52
C PRO A 23 14.38 0.49 3.98
N VAL A 24 13.54 1.43 4.38
CA VAL A 24 12.15 1.20 4.76
C VAL A 24 11.24 1.94 3.79
N ILE A 25 10.60 1.20 2.89
CA ILE A 25 9.77 1.72 1.81
C ILE A 25 8.29 1.66 2.21
N PRO A 26 7.65 2.77 2.61
CA PRO A 26 6.21 2.81 2.77
C PRO A 26 5.51 2.47 1.45
N CYS A 27 4.63 1.47 1.46
CA CYS A 27 3.85 1.05 0.30
C CYS A 27 2.37 0.97 0.69
N THR A 28 1.55 1.92 0.21
CA THR A 28 0.24 2.17 0.80
C THR A 28 -0.83 2.59 -0.22
N SER A 29 -2.09 2.48 0.19
CA SER A 29 -3.22 3.07 -0.53
C SER A 29 -3.41 4.58 -0.28
N LYS A 30 -2.63 5.19 0.62
CA LYS A 30 -2.70 6.61 0.97
C LYS A 30 -2.11 7.51 -0.10
N THR A 31 -2.42 8.82 -0.02
CA THR A 31 -1.81 9.86 -0.85
C THR A 31 -0.38 10.16 -0.43
N ALA A 32 0.37 10.84 -1.30
CA ALA A 32 1.72 11.30 -0.98
C ALA A 32 1.73 12.22 0.26
N GLU A 33 0.76 13.14 0.39
CA GLU A 33 0.65 14.06 1.51
C GLU A 33 0.46 13.32 2.86
N GLU A 34 -0.38 12.27 2.87
CA GLU A 34 -0.56 11.44 4.06
C GLU A 34 0.72 10.68 4.44
N VAL A 35 1.47 10.19 3.43
CA VAL A 35 2.72 9.46 3.65
C VAL A 35 3.83 10.38 4.13
N GLU A 36 3.93 11.59 3.58
CA GLU A 36 4.95 12.57 4.00
C GLU A 36 4.84 12.93 5.48
N ARG A 37 3.64 13.03 6.03
CA ARG A 37 3.45 13.23 7.48
C ARG A 37 4.04 12.08 8.28
N PHE A 38 3.78 10.83 7.87
CA PHE A 38 4.36 9.66 8.53
C PHE A 38 5.88 9.64 8.38
N ARG A 39 6.40 9.86 7.17
CA ARG A 39 7.84 9.91 6.90
C ARG A 39 8.54 10.94 7.76
N ALA A 40 7.98 12.14 7.86
CA ALA A 40 8.51 13.21 8.72
C ALA A 40 8.52 12.80 10.20
N ALA A 41 7.42 12.23 10.71
CA ALA A 41 7.32 11.77 12.10
C ALA A 41 8.29 10.61 12.41
N ALA A 42 8.43 9.66 11.47
CA ALA A 42 9.31 8.51 11.59
C ALA A 42 10.76 8.78 11.12
N GLN A 43 11.05 10.00 10.65
CA GLN A 43 12.35 10.42 10.11
C GLN A 43 12.85 9.54 8.96
N LEU A 44 11.93 9.01 8.13
CA LEU A 44 12.25 8.21 6.96
C LEU A 44 12.62 9.11 5.78
N ARG A 45 13.67 8.72 5.04
CA ARG A 45 14.12 9.41 3.82
C ARG A 45 14.07 8.53 2.58
N ASP A 46 13.83 7.23 2.79
CA ASP A 46 13.75 6.28 1.69
C ASP A 46 12.58 6.61 0.75
N PRO A 47 12.62 6.15 -0.51
CA PRO A 47 11.50 6.26 -1.42
C PRO A 47 10.22 5.64 -0.86
N TYR A 48 9.08 5.92 -1.48
CA TYR A 48 7.80 5.39 -1.05
C TYR A 48 6.84 5.22 -2.22
N ILE A 49 5.88 4.31 -2.04
CA ILE A 49 4.87 3.93 -3.01
C ILE A 49 3.50 4.34 -2.47
N VAL A 50 2.73 5.06 -3.27
CA VAL A 50 1.42 5.62 -2.89
C VAL A 50 0.30 5.15 -3.80
N GLU A 51 -0.93 5.37 -3.32
CA GLU A 51 -2.15 5.13 -4.08
C GLU A 51 -2.19 3.73 -4.73
N ASN A 52 -1.87 2.69 -3.92
CA ASN A 52 -1.84 1.28 -4.35
C ASN A 52 -0.84 0.97 -5.48
N GLY A 53 0.21 1.74 -5.60
CA GLY A 53 1.19 1.60 -6.68
C GLY A 53 0.95 2.56 -7.83
N GLY A 54 0.03 3.52 -7.70
CA GLY A 54 -0.24 4.52 -8.72
C GLY A 54 0.92 5.48 -8.97
N ALA A 55 1.76 5.71 -7.96
CA ALA A 55 2.98 6.48 -8.10
C ALA A 55 4.07 6.04 -7.13
N ILE A 56 5.31 6.28 -7.51
CA ILE A 56 6.51 6.17 -6.68
C ILE A 56 7.12 7.56 -6.49
N HIS A 57 7.64 7.80 -5.31
CA HIS A 57 8.25 9.07 -4.92
C HIS A 57 9.59 8.83 -4.22
N GLY A 58 10.48 9.81 -4.28
CA GLY A 58 11.75 9.76 -3.57
C GLY A 58 12.52 11.06 -3.72
N GLU A 59 13.79 11.04 -3.31
CA GLU A 59 14.72 12.13 -3.42
C GLU A 59 15.99 11.66 -4.13
N THR A 60 16.62 12.54 -4.89
CA THR A 60 17.95 12.28 -5.46
C THR A 60 19.02 12.33 -4.36
N ALA A 61 20.25 11.92 -4.68
CA ALA A 61 21.39 12.06 -3.77
C ALA A 61 21.65 13.52 -3.35
N THR A 62 21.18 14.49 -4.13
CA THR A 62 21.27 15.93 -3.84
C THR A 62 20.07 16.45 -3.04
N GLY A 63 19.10 15.58 -2.72
CA GLY A 63 17.89 15.94 -1.96
C GLY A 63 16.78 16.55 -2.82
N GLU A 64 16.89 16.50 -4.14
CA GLU A 64 15.82 16.97 -5.02
C GLU A 64 14.70 15.93 -5.10
N PRO A 65 13.43 16.33 -4.86
CA PRO A 65 12.30 15.40 -4.92
C PRO A 65 12.05 14.96 -6.36
N TRP A 66 11.69 13.70 -6.53
CA TRP A 66 11.21 13.13 -7.78
C TRP A 66 9.93 12.32 -7.56
N GLN A 67 9.13 12.23 -8.61
CA GLN A 67 7.95 11.37 -8.65
C GLN A 67 7.81 10.73 -10.03
N GLU A 68 7.18 9.56 -10.06
CA GLU A 68 6.87 8.83 -11.28
C GLU A 68 5.47 8.22 -11.16
N ALA A 69 4.58 8.59 -12.05
CA ALA A 69 3.24 7.99 -12.15
C ALA A 69 3.34 6.68 -12.94
N LEU A 70 2.71 5.63 -12.41
CA LEU A 70 2.74 4.28 -13.02
C LEU A 70 1.42 3.90 -13.66
N GLY A 71 0.46 4.81 -13.73
CA GLY A 71 -0.84 4.57 -14.33
C GLY A 71 -1.59 5.86 -14.67
N PRO A 72 -2.85 5.74 -15.10
CA PRO A 72 -3.68 6.89 -15.44
C PRO A 72 -3.91 7.79 -14.23
N GLY A 73 -3.97 9.10 -14.47
CA GLY A 73 -4.23 10.09 -13.44
C GLY A 73 -5.69 10.13 -13.00
N TRP A 74 -5.94 10.74 -11.84
CA TRP A 74 -7.28 10.91 -11.25
C TRP A 74 -8.29 11.53 -12.24
N SER A 75 -7.89 12.54 -13.01
CA SER A 75 -8.76 13.21 -13.98
C SER A 75 -9.24 12.29 -15.11
N ALA A 76 -8.47 11.27 -15.45
CA ALA A 76 -8.85 10.24 -16.42
C ALA A 76 -9.69 9.12 -15.78
N LEU A 77 -9.43 8.78 -14.51
CA LEU A 77 -10.11 7.70 -13.79
C LEU A 77 -11.50 8.11 -13.28
N LYS A 78 -11.67 9.35 -12.81
CA LYS A 78 -12.93 9.80 -12.18
C LYS A 78 -14.13 9.70 -13.11
N PRO A 79 -14.07 10.16 -14.40
CA PRO A 79 -15.16 9.96 -15.34
C PRO A 79 -15.48 8.48 -15.60
N ARG A 80 -14.46 7.61 -15.58
CA ARG A 80 -14.63 6.17 -15.79
C ARG A 80 -15.40 5.52 -14.62
N LEU A 81 -15.17 5.97 -13.38
CA LEU A 81 -15.96 5.50 -12.24
C LEU A 81 -17.43 5.86 -12.42
N GLN A 82 -17.75 7.06 -12.93
CA GLN A 82 -19.11 7.47 -13.21
C GLN A 82 -19.73 6.61 -14.32
N GLU A 83 -19.02 6.36 -15.42
CA GLU A 83 -19.49 5.45 -16.48
C GLU A 83 -19.78 4.03 -15.96
N LEU A 84 -18.93 3.50 -15.08
CA LEU A 84 -19.15 2.20 -14.45
C LEU A 84 -20.39 2.22 -13.55
N SER A 85 -20.61 3.29 -12.78
CA SER A 85 -21.78 3.49 -11.94
C SER A 85 -23.08 3.48 -12.78
N GLU A 86 -23.08 4.18 -13.91
CA GLU A 86 -24.23 4.22 -14.84
C GLU A 86 -24.51 2.85 -15.46
N GLN A 87 -23.48 2.13 -15.94
CA GLN A 87 -23.62 0.79 -16.53
C GLN A 87 -24.11 -0.26 -15.54
N LEU A 88 -23.77 -0.09 -14.27
CA LEU A 88 -24.23 -0.97 -13.18
C LEU A 88 -25.62 -0.60 -12.68
N SER A 89 -26.09 0.63 -12.95
CA SER A 89 -27.25 1.25 -12.28
C SER A 89 -27.12 1.22 -10.76
N GLU A 90 -25.90 1.41 -10.26
CA GLU A 90 -25.51 1.37 -8.85
C GLU A 90 -24.63 2.57 -8.53
N PRO A 91 -24.92 3.37 -7.49
CA PRO A 91 -24.10 4.53 -7.15
C PRO A 91 -22.74 4.09 -6.61
N LEU A 92 -21.67 4.46 -7.31
CA LEU A 92 -20.29 4.29 -6.87
C LEU A 92 -19.77 5.63 -6.35
N LYS A 93 -20.10 5.95 -5.09
CA LYS A 93 -19.77 7.24 -4.49
C LYS A 93 -18.29 7.36 -4.20
N ALA A 94 -17.61 8.28 -4.89
CA ALA A 94 -16.19 8.50 -4.72
C ALA A 94 -15.86 9.25 -3.41
N LEU A 95 -14.63 9.11 -2.94
CA LEU A 95 -14.15 9.71 -1.68
C LEU A 95 -14.26 11.25 -1.67
N ASP A 96 -14.01 11.88 -2.81
CA ASP A 96 -14.12 13.34 -2.97
C ASP A 96 -15.58 13.85 -2.98
N GLU A 97 -16.57 12.95 -3.06
CA GLU A 97 -18.00 13.25 -2.98
C GLU A 97 -18.56 13.03 -1.56
N LEU A 98 -17.77 12.50 -0.63
CA LEU A 98 -18.19 12.29 0.74
C LEU A 98 -18.26 13.63 1.49
N THR A 99 -19.33 13.82 2.23
CA THR A 99 -19.42 14.86 3.25
C THR A 99 -18.46 14.58 4.41
N GLU A 100 -18.16 15.59 5.21
CA GLU A 100 -17.30 15.43 6.38
C GLU A 100 -17.84 14.37 7.34
N ALA A 101 -19.14 14.34 7.61
CA ALA A 101 -19.78 13.35 8.46
C ALA A 101 -19.67 11.91 7.91
N GLU A 102 -19.80 11.73 6.59
CA GLU A 102 -19.59 10.43 5.95
C GLU A 102 -18.12 10.01 6.00
N GLY A 103 -17.20 10.94 5.76
CA GLY A 103 -15.76 10.69 5.88
C GLY A 103 -15.36 10.27 7.29
N GLU A 104 -15.89 10.92 8.31
CA GLU A 104 -15.66 10.56 9.70
C GLU A 104 -16.26 9.18 10.02
N CYS A 105 -17.50 8.93 9.60
CA CYS A 105 -18.17 7.64 9.84
C CYS A 105 -17.46 6.46 9.16
N LEU A 106 -17.09 6.60 7.88
CA LEU A 106 -16.52 5.52 7.06
C LEU A 106 -15.02 5.32 7.29
N LEU A 107 -14.28 6.40 7.49
CA LEU A 107 -12.82 6.40 7.50
C LEU A 107 -12.22 6.81 8.84
N GLY A 108 -13.00 7.41 9.74
CA GLY A 108 -12.49 8.05 10.95
C GLY A 108 -11.65 9.30 10.63
N LEU A 109 -11.91 9.95 9.48
CA LEU A 109 -11.17 11.13 9.01
C LEU A 109 -12.09 12.33 8.91
N SER A 110 -11.65 13.48 9.42
CA SER A 110 -12.36 14.76 9.33
C SER A 110 -11.38 15.90 9.06
N GLY A 111 -11.90 17.06 8.69
CA GLY A 111 -11.13 18.27 8.47
C GLY A 111 -9.98 18.09 7.47
N GLU A 112 -8.80 18.57 7.84
CA GLU A 112 -7.62 18.51 6.96
C GLU A 112 -7.18 17.07 6.61
N LEU A 113 -7.39 16.10 7.51
CA LEU A 113 -7.04 14.70 7.25
C LEU A 113 -7.89 14.10 6.13
N LEU A 114 -9.18 14.39 6.13
CA LEU A 114 -10.09 13.98 5.05
C LEU A 114 -9.71 14.67 3.73
N GLN A 115 -9.42 15.97 3.78
CA GLN A 115 -8.99 16.72 2.59
C GLN A 115 -7.69 16.14 1.99
N GLN A 116 -6.69 15.78 2.81
CA GLN A 116 -5.47 15.13 2.33
C GLN A 116 -5.77 13.78 1.68
N ALA A 117 -6.65 12.97 2.27
CA ALA A 117 -7.07 11.70 1.71
C ALA A 117 -7.83 11.85 0.38
N GLN A 118 -8.55 12.96 0.19
CA GLN A 118 -9.27 13.29 -1.04
C GLN A 118 -8.37 13.80 -2.18
N ARG A 119 -7.16 14.30 -1.90
CA ARG A 119 -6.23 14.84 -2.91
C ARG A 119 -5.52 13.74 -3.69
N ARG A 120 -6.31 12.88 -4.35
CA ARG A 120 -5.81 11.77 -5.16
C ARG A 120 -5.24 12.23 -6.49
N ARG A 121 -4.22 11.54 -6.97
CA ARG A 121 -3.58 11.82 -8.26
C ARG A 121 -3.62 10.62 -9.21
N CYS A 122 -3.58 9.40 -8.70
CA CYS A 122 -3.41 8.17 -9.49
C CYS A 122 -4.43 7.08 -9.14
N SER A 123 -5.45 7.38 -8.34
CA SER A 123 -6.51 6.45 -7.94
C SER A 123 -7.81 7.18 -7.66
N VAL A 124 -8.94 6.49 -7.78
CA VAL A 124 -10.24 7.00 -7.33
C VAL A 124 -10.79 6.04 -6.27
N PRO A 125 -10.63 6.36 -4.97
CA PRO A 125 -11.31 5.60 -3.92
C PRO A 125 -12.81 5.85 -3.97
N PHE A 126 -13.60 4.82 -3.71
CA PHE A 126 -15.06 4.89 -3.65
C PHE A 126 -15.63 3.92 -2.63
N VAL A 127 -16.84 4.20 -2.17
CA VAL A 127 -17.56 3.34 -1.22
C VAL A 127 -17.79 1.97 -1.85
N PRO A 128 -17.42 0.86 -1.17
CA PRO A 128 -17.61 -0.46 -1.73
C PRO A 128 -19.08 -0.72 -2.10
N PRO A 129 -19.37 -1.23 -3.30
CA PRO A 129 -20.71 -1.65 -3.66
C PRO A 129 -21.09 -2.91 -2.89
N SER A 130 -22.35 -3.36 -3.06
CA SER A 130 -22.78 -4.64 -2.52
C SER A 130 -21.94 -5.80 -3.09
N GLU A 131 -21.78 -6.87 -2.32
CA GLU A 131 -21.00 -8.04 -2.75
C GLU A 131 -21.56 -8.68 -4.03
N ALA A 132 -22.87 -8.57 -4.27
CA ALA A 132 -23.52 -9.07 -5.47
C ALA A 132 -23.10 -8.31 -6.75
N ILE A 133 -22.75 -7.04 -6.62
CA ILE A 133 -22.34 -6.15 -7.73
C ILE A 133 -20.85 -6.29 -8.04
N GLN A 134 -20.02 -6.60 -7.04
CA GLN A 134 -18.56 -6.62 -7.18
C GLN A 134 -18.05 -7.41 -8.40
N PRO A 135 -18.49 -8.66 -8.68
CA PRO A 135 -17.98 -9.41 -9.84
C PRO A 135 -18.30 -8.74 -11.18
N ARG A 136 -19.48 -8.09 -11.28
CA ARG A 136 -19.87 -7.37 -12.47
C ARG A 136 -19.06 -6.08 -12.64
N LEU A 137 -18.81 -5.37 -11.55
CA LEU A 137 -17.95 -4.18 -11.54
C LEU A 137 -16.53 -4.55 -11.99
N ASP A 138 -15.95 -5.61 -11.44
CA ASP A 138 -14.61 -6.08 -11.80
C ASP A 138 -14.51 -6.42 -13.30
N ALA A 139 -15.51 -7.13 -13.83
CA ALA A 139 -15.55 -7.49 -15.25
C ALA A 139 -15.66 -6.25 -16.16
N LEU A 140 -16.51 -5.28 -15.80
CA LEU A 140 -16.68 -4.03 -16.57
C LEU A 140 -15.43 -3.16 -16.50
N ALA A 141 -14.78 -3.06 -15.34
CA ALA A 141 -13.53 -2.33 -15.19
C ALA A 141 -12.41 -2.98 -16.02
N ALA A 142 -12.25 -4.31 -15.95
CA ALA A 142 -11.26 -5.05 -16.72
C ALA A 142 -11.45 -4.87 -18.23
N ALA A 143 -12.70 -4.89 -18.73
CA ALA A 143 -13.00 -4.64 -20.14
C ALA A 143 -12.58 -3.23 -20.62
N GLN A 144 -12.38 -2.31 -19.70
CA GLN A 144 -11.96 -0.93 -19.96
C GLN A 144 -10.47 -0.69 -19.67
N GLY A 145 -9.68 -1.73 -19.40
CA GLY A 145 -8.27 -1.61 -19.03
C GLY A 145 -8.06 -1.02 -17.63
N LEU A 146 -9.03 -1.22 -16.73
CA LEU A 146 -9.02 -0.75 -15.35
C LEU A 146 -9.07 -1.93 -14.37
N ALA A 147 -8.68 -1.67 -13.13
CA ALA A 147 -8.78 -2.61 -12.02
C ALA A 147 -9.51 -1.97 -10.84
N VAL A 148 -10.28 -2.77 -10.12
CA VAL A 148 -10.86 -2.38 -8.83
C VAL A 148 -10.14 -3.15 -7.74
N VAL A 149 -9.43 -2.42 -6.89
CA VAL A 149 -8.67 -2.99 -5.78
C VAL A 149 -9.41 -2.73 -4.47
N ARG A 150 -9.71 -3.78 -3.74
CA ARG A 150 -10.40 -3.68 -2.44
C ARG A 150 -9.38 -3.47 -1.31
N GLY A 151 -9.52 -2.37 -0.60
CA GLY A 151 -8.85 -2.11 0.68
C GLY A 151 -9.77 -2.47 1.85
N ASN A 152 -9.34 -2.13 3.06
CA ASN A 152 -10.12 -2.42 4.28
C ASN A 152 -11.43 -1.62 4.38
N ARG A 153 -11.51 -0.43 3.82
CA ARG A 153 -12.66 0.50 3.96
C ARG A 153 -13.22 0.99 2.64
N MET A 154 -12.40 1.07 1.60
CA MET A 154 -12.77 1.60 0.30
C MET A 154 -12.34 0.65 -0.80
N CYS A 155 -13.06 0.67 -1.92
CA CYS A 155 -12.55 0.18 -3.19
C CYS A 155 -11.78 1.30 -3.88
N HIS A 156 -10.83 0.95 -4.74
CA HIS A 156 -10.02 1.91 -5.49
C HIS A 156 -10.04 1.55 -6.97
N LEU A 157 -10.46 2.48 -7.83
CA LEU A 157 -10.33 2.35 -9.27
C LEU A 157 -8.93 2.79 -9.69
N LEU A 158 -8.25 1.95 -10.46
CA LEU A 158 -6.87 2.10 -10.92
C LEU A 158 -6.75 1.67 -12.38
N GLY A 159 -5.62 1.95 -13.03
CA GLY A 159 -5.24 1.27 -14.27
C GLY A 159 -4.99 -0.22 -14.02
N ALA A 160 -5.26 -1.07 -15.01
CA ALA A 160 -5.15 -2.53 -14.87
C ALA A 160 -3.74 -3.01 -14.46
N GLU A 161 -2.70 -2.31 -14.92
CA GLU A 161 -1.30 -2.63 -14.61
C GLU A 161 -0.80 -2.00 -13.29
N VAL A 162 -1.65 -1.24 -12.59
CA VAL A 162 -1.26 -0.58 -11.35
C VAL A 162 -1.45 -1.53 -10.19
N SER A 163 -0.36 -1.85 -9.51
CA SER A 163 -0.37 -2.63 -8.28
C SER A 163 0.85 -2.29 -7.41
N LYS A 164 0.78 -2.60 -6.13
CA LYS A 164 1.93 -2.45 -5.21
C LYS A 164 3.13 -3.30 -5.65
N GLY A 165 2.89 -4.47 -6.23
CA GLY A 165 3.96 -5.34 -6.75
C GLY A 165 4.66 -4.75 -7.98
N ASN A 166 3.88 -4.25 -8.96
CA ASN A 166 4.45 -3.61 -10.15
C ASN A 166 5.19 -2.31 -9.78
N ALA A 167 4.69 -1.56 -8.80
CA ALA A 167 5.36 -0.36 -8.30
C ALA A 167 6.69 -0.69 -7.59
N LEU A 168 6.76 -1.79 -6.84
CA LEU A 168 8.02 -2.27 -6.28
C LEU A 168 9.03 -2.61 -7.40
N ALA A 169 8.60 -3.32 -8.44
CA ALA A 169 9.46 -3.65 -9.58
C ALA A 169 9.98 -2.39 -10.29
N ALA A 170 9.12 -1.40 -10.53
CA ALA A 170 9.51 -0.11 -11.11
C ALA A 170 10.49 0.64 -10.21
N LEU A 171 10.27 0.64 -8.89
CA LEU A 171 11.18 1.28 -7.93
C LEU A 171 12.56 0.60 -7.93
N LYS A 172 12.63 -0.74 -7.92
CA LYS A 172 13.91 -1.48 -8.02
C LYS A 172 14.68 -1.12 -9.29
N GLN A 173 14.01 -1.02 -10.43
CA GLN A 173 14.62 -0.59 -11.69
C GLN A 173 15.15 0.85 -11.61
N ARG A 174 14.36 1.77 -11.06
CA ARG A 174 14.74 3.18 -10.91
C ARG A 174 15.95 3.37 -10.00
N LEU A 175 16.04 2.57 -8.95
CA LEU A 175 17.18 2.61 -8.01
C LEU A 175 18.40 1.84 -8.53
N HIS A 176 18.31 1.18 -9.70
CA HIS A 176 19.34 0.29 -10.25
C HIS A 176 19.71 -0.88 -9.33
N GLU A 177 18.73 -1.35 -8.54
CA GLU A 177 18.88 -2.43 -7.56
C GLU A 177 17.92 -3.61 -7.88
N PRO A 178 18.01 -4.23 -9.09
CA PRO A 178 17.05 -5.25 -9.51
C PRO A 178 17.08 -6.50 -8.61
N ASP A 179 18.24 -6.81 -8.06
CA ASP A 179 18.49 -8.05 -7.29
C ASP A 179 18.37 -7.86 -5.77
N VAL A 180 18.03 -6.64 -5.31
CA VAL A 180 17.86 -6.39 -3.87
C VAL A 180 16.78 -7.30 -3.30
N LYS A 181 17.07 -7.92 -2.14
CA LYS A 181 16.11 -8.80 -1.45
C LYS A 181 15.08 -7.96 -0.69
N VAL A 182 13.83 -8.36 -0.80
CA VAL A 182 12.69 -7.62 -0.26
C VAL A 182 11.96 -8.46 0.78
N LEU A 183 11.87 -7.93 1.99
CA LEU A 183 10.89 -8.35 2.98
C LEU A 183 9.65 -7.47 2.82
N ALA A 184 8.51 -8.05 2.48
CA ALA A 184 7.23 -7.35 2.41
C ALA A 184 6.33 -7.73 3.58
N LEU A 185 5.65 -6.74 4.15
CA LEU A 185 4.64 -6.93 5.18
C LEU A 185 3.33 -6.29 4.72
N GLY A 186 2.22 -7.03 4.87
CA GLY A 186 0.90 -6.56 4.46
C GLY A 186 -0.21 -7.12 5.33
N ASP A 187 -1.36 -6.44 5.37
CA ASP A 187 -2.50 -6.78 6.23
C ASP A 187 -3.83 -6.89 5.46
N SER A 188 -3.85 -6.49 4.18
CA SER A 188 -5.08 -6.36 3.42
C SER A 188 -4.97 -6.86 1.97
N PRO A 189 -6.09 -7.09 1.27
CA PRO A 189 -6.09 -7.69 -0.08
C PRO A 189 -5.25 -6.92 -1.11
N ASN A 190 -5.18 -5.60 -1.00
CA ASN A 190 -4.37 -4.75 -1.88
C ASN A 190 -2.85 -4.92 -1.67
N ASP A 191 -2.42 -5.64 -0.62
CA ASP A 191 -1.03 -6.01 -0.40
C ASP A 191 -0.64 -7.32 -1.11
N LEU A 192 -1.63 -8.12 -1.54
CA LEU A 192 -1.37 -9.41 -2.15
C LEU A 192 -0.36 -9.34 -3.30
N PRO A 193 -0.46 -8.40 -4.27
CA PRO A 193 0.53 -8.29 -5.35
C PRO A 193 1.95 -7.96 -4.85
N LEU A 194 2.09 -7.25 -3.74
CA LEU A 194 3.37 -6.95 -3.10
C LEU A 194 3.96 -8.19 -2.42
N LEU A 195 3.12 -8.89 -1.64
CA LEU A 195 3.52 -10.12 -0.94
C LEU A 195 3.92 -11.21 -1.93
N GLU A 196 3.28 -11.26 -3.09
CA GLU A 196 3.54 -12.26 -4.14
C GLU A 196 4.89 -12.12 -4.82
N VAL A 197 5.43 -10.91 -4.92
CA VAL A 197 6.71 -10.63 -5.60
C VAL A 197 7.88 -10.45 -4.64
N ALA A 198 7.63 -10.46 -3.33
CA ALA A 198 8.67 -10.34 -2.31
C ALA A 198 9.46 -11.65 -2.14
N ASP A 199 10.73 -11.53 -1.74
CA ASP A 199 11.57 -12.69 -1.39
C ASP A 199 11.13 -13.34 -0.06
N LEU A 200 10.66 -12.51 0.88
CA LEU A 200 10.03 -12.94 2.12
C LEU A 200 8.76 -12.10 2.34
N ALA A 201 7.64 -12.78 2.51
CA ALA A 201 6.34 -12.15 2.68
C ALA A 201 5.74 -12.49 4.03
N VAL A 202 5.32 -11.47 4.78
CA VAL A 202 4.70 -11.63 6.10
C VAL A 202 3.32 -10.97 6.11
N VAL A 203 2.31 -11.75 6.45
CA VAL A 203 0.96 -11.24 6.73
C VAL A 203 0.91 -10.76 8.17
N VAL A 204 0.57 -9.50 8.37
CA VAL A 204 0.36 -8.91 9.70
C VAL A 204 -1.14 -8.99 10.00
N PRO A 205 -1.55 -9.75 11.03
CA PRO A 205 -2.98 -9.89 11.33
C PRO A 205 -3.56 -8.61 11.94
N GLY A 206 -4.86 -8.43 11.79
CA GLY A 206 -5.65 -7.53 12.63
C GLY A 206 -5.99 -8.20 13.97
N ALA A 207 -6.81 -7.53 14.79
CA ALA A 207 -7.24 -8.06 16.10
C ALA A 207 -7.97 -9.42 16.01
N GLU A 208 -8.68 -9.67 14.90
CA GLU A 208 -9.44 -10.91 14.66
C GLU A 208 -8.65 -11.95 13.82
N GLY A 209 -7.37 -11.72 13.61
CA GLY A 209 -6.51 -12.59 12.79
C GLY A 209 -6.27 -12.04 11.38
N PRO A 210 -5.66 -12.86 10.49
CA PRO A 210 -5.34 -12.44 9.14
C PRO A 210 -6.59 -12.26 8.27
N HIS A 211 -6.54 -11.29 7.35
CA HIS A 211 -7.63 -11.04 6.41
C HIS A 211 -7.98 -12.33 5.63
N PRO A 212 -9.28 -12.66 5.44
CA PRO A 212 -9.69 -13.92 4.80
C PRO A 212 -9.02 -14.18 3.43
N GLN A 213 -8.82 -13.17 2.61
CA GLN A 213 -8.17 -13.32 1.30
C GLN A 213 -6.66 -13.59 1.38
N LEU A 214 -5.99 -13.33 2.51
CA LEU A 214 -4.58 -13.62 2.71
C LEU A 214 -4.35 -14.99 3.37
N ARG A 215 -5.39 -15.59 4.00
CA ARG A 215 -5.30 -16.90 4.68
C ARG A 215 -4.78 -18.02 3.79
N PRO A 216 -5.22 -18.18 2.53
CA PRO A 216 -4.72 -19.27 1.68
C PRO A 216 -3.20 -19.22 1.47
N GLY A 217 -2.62 -18.02 1.38
CA GLY A 217 -1.18 -17.84 1.28
C GLY A 217 -0.43 -18.23 2.56
N VAL A 218 -1.02 -17.96 3.72
CA VAL A 218 -0.48 -18.37 5.03
C VAL A 218 -0.61 -19.89 5.21
N GLU A 219 -1.77 -20.46 4.94
CA GLU A 219 -2.04 -21.90 5.09
C GLU A 219 -1.18 -22.77 4.17
N SER A 220 -0.87 -22.28 2.97
CA SER A 220 0.04 -22.95 2.03
C SER A 220 1.52 -22.78 2.38
N GLY A 221 1.86 -21.96 3.38
CA GLY A 221 3.24 -21.63 3.74
C GLY A 221 3.95 -20.67 2.76
N ARG A 222 3.21 -20.08 1.83
CA ARG A 222 3.74 -19.07 0.90
C ARG A 222 4.05 -17.76 1.61
N PHE A 223 3.25 -17.41 2.61
CA PHE A 223 3.43 -16.23 3.46
C PHE A 223 3.63 -16.67 4.91
N GLU A 224 4.53 -16.01 5.62
CA GLU A 224 4.59 -16.12 7.07
C GLU A 224 3.44 -15.33 7.71
N LEU A 225 3.06 -15.72 8.93
CA LEU A 225 2.09 -14.98 9.75
C LEU A 225 2.83 -14.34 10.93
N ALA A 226 2.71 -13.03 11.10
CA ALA A 226 3.19 -12.37 12.31
C ALA A 226 2.38 -12.85 13.53
N ARG A 227 3.04 -12.94 14.70
CA ARG A 227 2.40 -13.48 15.92
C ARG A 227 1.49 -12.49 16.60
N ALA A 228 1.89 -11.20 16.59
CA ALA A 228 1.09 -10.11 17.12
C ALA A 228 0.34 -9.38 16.00
N ALA A 229 -0.67 -8.60 16.38
CA ALA A 229 -1.46 -7.80 15.45
C ALA A 229 -0.83 -6.42 15.21
N HIS A 230 -1.19 -5.78 14.08
CA HIS A 230 -0.88 -4.37 13.82
C HIS A 230 0.62 -4.03 13.90
N ALA A 231 0.97 -2.87 14.47
CA ALA A 231 2.34 -2.37 14.54
C ALA A 231 3.27 -3.24 15.39
N GLU A 232 2.76 -3.92 16.42
CA GLU A 232 3.52 -4.89 17.21
C GLU A 232 3.93 -6.09 16.37
N GLY A 233 2.99 -6.65 15.59
CA GLY A 233 3.26 -7.77 14.69
C GLY A 233 4.23 -7.40 13.57
N TRP A 234 4.14 -6.17 13.07
CA TRP A 234 5.11 -5.65 12.12
C TRP A 234 6.52 -5.58 12.74
N ALA A 235 6.63 -5.00 13.93
CA ALA A 235 7.90 -4.87 14.63
C ALA A 235 8.53 -6.25 14.93
N GLU A 236 7.76 -7.18 15.48
CA GLU A 236 8.20 -8.52 15.78
C GLU A 236 8.68 -9.30 14.54
N ALA A 237 7.93 -9.18 13.43
CA ALA A 237 8.28 -9.85 12.18
C ALA A 237 9.60 -9.35 11.59
N VAL A 238 9.88 -8.05 11.72
CA VAL A 238 11.14 -7.46 11.24
C VAL A 238 12.32 -7.81 12.15
N GLU A 239 12.11 -7.92 13.46
CA GLU A 239 13.18 -8.27 14.42
C GLU A 239 13.61 -9.74 14.37
N ARG A 240 12.86 -10.62 13.74
CA ARG A 240 13.19 -12.05 13.67
C ARG A 240 14.57 -12.26 13.03
N PRO A 241 15.44 -13.13 13.61
CA PRO A 241 16.78 -13.41 13.08
C PRO A 241 16.79 -13.90 11.63
N VAL A 242 15.76 -14.63 11.22
CA VAL A 242 15.61 -15.14 9.84
C VAL A 242 15.49 -14.01 8.84
N SER A 243 14.73 -12.96 9.15
CA SER A 243 14.58 -11.76 8.31
C SER A 243 15.91 -11.04 8.11
N TYR A 244 16.72 -10.91 9.17
CA TYR A 244 18.04 -10.28 9.10
C TYR A 244 19.08 -11.10 8.34
N THR A 245 19.04 -12.42 8.44
CA THR A 245 20.03 -13.30 7.79
C THR A 245 19.88 -13.25 6.26
N HIS A 246 18.67 -13.15 5.75
CA HIS A 246 18.41 -13.05 4.32
C HIS A 246 18.78 -11.66 3.74
N LEU A 247 18.60 -10.60 4.52
CA LEU A 247 18.95 -9.24 4.11
C LEU A 247 20.46 -8.99 4.15
N ARG A 248 21.19 -9.60 5.12
CA ARG A 248 22.66 -9.44 5.27
C ARG A 248 23.51 -10.28 4.32
N ALA A 249 22.96 -11.28 3.66
CA ALA A 249 23.71 -12.12 2.73
C ALA A 249 24.34 -11.34 1.56
N HIS A 250 23.89 -10.12 1.29
CA HIS A 250 24.45 -9.24 0.25
C HIS A 250 25.58 -8.31 0.71
N GLU A 251 25.72 -8.01 2.01
CA GLU A 251 26.81 -7.15 2.49
C GLU A 251 28.21 -7.77 2.38
N THR A 252 28.29 -9.09 2.24
CA THR A 252 29.59 -9.81 2.22
C THR A 252 30.26 -9.82 0.86
N ILE A 253 29.64 -9.29 -0.20
CA ILE A 253 30.17 -9.31 -1.58
C ILE A 253 30.84 -7.98 -1.99
N GLN A 254 30.67 -6.90 -1.24
CA GLN A 254 31.27 -5.59 -1.60
C GLN A 254 32.67 -5.32 -1.04
N HIS A 255 33.34 -6.29 -0.39
CA HIS A 255 34.71 -6.18 0.05
C HIS A 255 35.60 -7.31 -0.51
N ARG A 256 35.74 -7.32 -1.85
CA ARG A 256 36.90 -7.96 -2.52
C ARG A 256 37.26 -7.21 -3.79
#